data_6abab9557ec7a71a423e42e26de202eb
#
_entry.id   6abab9557ec7a71a423e42e26de202eb
#
_cell.length_a   1.000
_cell.length_b   1.000
_cell.length_c   1.000
_cell.angle_alpha   90.00
_cell.angle_beta   90.00
_cell.angle_gamma   90.00
#
_symmetry.space_group_name_H-M   'P 1'
#
loop_
_entity.id
_entity.type
_entity.pdbx_description
1 polymer ?
#
loop_
_entity_poly.entity_id
_entity_poly.type
_entity_poly.pdbx_seq_one_letter_code
_entity_poly.pdbx_strand_id
1 'polypeptide(L)'
;MPEVFTIGECRIYPAGNELHRGNTRVQLEPKVMALLCHLAENAGDTLSREQLFEALWPGVIVSDDTLTQAIIKLRKALGDSARNPKYIQTVPKRGYRLVAAVDSASDGVGSVPLNRRRWTYFLAAGLALLIFGVITSYILPVDVTETSTDVVTAPDAPPDGLPTLTVHPFALIGEDTAHAYLAQGLTFDLITDLSKLSGLWVIGSRSIMGQRSEEPETVSARYQVSGEVQRAHGQLRVNVHLLDKETGRQIWSERYHRPFENLFQIQEEISRRIASTLSLKVTEAEQLRLAHSYTHNVQAYEHFLQAQALLLVRTQAGNEKARQLYRQAIALDPSFARAYAGLALSFAADYRNQWAADGNEALEQARRMARTALQINPEIPEIYWVLAYVNTQHREHERALGLLRKAISLDQSFADAYALMGGINTYLGRSEETPGLLRTAIRLNPDAGYLYFLLLGRAYFYLRDWEQALINLNEALVRNSASLEAHVYLAAVMEMAGDHEGAVWEAEEIRSLRGDFDLQAWLGTYPMTDQEQTDQLLTALAPLDLVDR
;
A
#
# COMPACT_ATOMS: atom_id res chain seq x y z
N MET A 1 -30.33 10.77 16.34
CA MET A 1 -30.66 11.31 15.01
C MET A 1 -32.00 10.81 14.53
N PRO A 2 -32.81 11.60 13.78
CA PRO A 2 -34.01 11.11 13.12
C PRO A 2 -33.69 10.04 12.07
N GLU A 3 -34.63 9.15 11.75
CA GLU A 3 -34.44 8.09 10.75
C GLU A 3 -34.07 8.63 9.36
N VAL A 4 -34.52 9.86 9.04
CA VAL A 4 -34.17 10.57 7.80
C VAL A 4 -34.05 12.07 8.12
N PHE A 5 -33.02 12.72 7.58
CA PHE A 5 -32.80 14.15 7.72
C PHE A 5 -32.24 14.75 6.43
N THR A 6 -32.29 16.09 6.32
CA THR A 6 -31.73 16.79 5.16
C THR A 6 -30.60 17.71 5.57
N ILE A 7 -29.60 17.81 4.71
CA ILE A 7 -28.49 18.76 4.82
C ILE A 7 -28.45 19.53 3.50
N GLY A 8 -28.93 20.78 3.51
CA GLY A 8 -29.10 21.54 2.28
C GLY A 8 -29.97 20.80 1.25
N GLU A 9 -29.41 20.50 0.07
CA GLU A 9 -30.11 19.78 -1.01
C GLU A 9 -30.03 18.25 -0.90
N CYS A 10 -29.30 17.73 0.08
CA CYS A 10 -29.06 16.29 0.26
C CYS A 10 -30.04 15.71 1.28
N ARG A 11 -30.68 14.58 0.95
CA ARG A 11 -31.48 13.79 1.88
C ARG A 11 -30.72 12.57 2.32
N ILE A 12 -30.60 12.35 3.62
CA ILE A 12 -29.76 11.35 4.25
C ILE A 12 -30.63 10.27 4.87
N TYR A 13 -30.29 9.01 4.60
CA TYR A 13 -30.92 7.79 5.10
C TYR A 13 -29.90 6.96 5.89
N PRO A 14 -29.69 7.24 7.19
CA PRO A 14 -28.65 6.59 7.98
C PRO A 14 -28.75 5.07 8.03
N ALA A 15 -29.96 4.54 8.19
CA ALA A 15 -30.18 3.09 8.30
C ALA A 15 -29.76 2.32 7.05
N GLY A 16 -29.87 2.93 5.86
CA GLY A 16 -29.45 2.36 4.59
C GLY A 16 -28.03 2.76 4.15
N ASN A 17 -27.35 3.62 4.91
CA ASN A 17 -26.10 4.27 4.48
C ASN A 17 -26.23 4.98 3.13
N GLU A 18 -27.35 5.66 2.88
CA GLU A 18 -27.66 6.27 1.60
C GLU A 18 -27.76 7.79 1.71
N LEU A 19 -27.27 8.45 0.67
CA LEU A 19 -27.41 9.88 0.45
C LEU A 19 -28.06 10.12 -0.91
N HIS A 20 -29.13 10.92 -0.95
CA HIS A 20 -29.82 11.32 -2.18
C HIS A 20 -29.57 12.81 -2.44
N ARG A 21 -28.95 13.13 -3.58
CA ARG A 21 -28.73 14.48 -4.06
C ARG A 21 -29.48 14.67 -5.39
N GLY A 22 -30.59 15.38 -5.36
CA GLY A 22 -31.48 15.47 -6.53
C GLY A 22 -31.96 14.09 -6.98
N ASN A 23 -31.64 13.68 -8.21
CA ASN A 23 -31.96 12.35 -8.76
C ASN A 23 -30.84 11.32 -8.56
N THR A 24 -29.71 11.70 -7.98
CA THR A 24 -28.57 10.82 -7.77
C THR A 24 -28.63 10.18 -6.39
N ARG A 25 -28.51 8.85 -6.35
CA ARG A 25 -28.41 8.06 -5.12
C ARG A 25 -26.98 7.61 -4.94
N VAL A 26 -26.38 7.91 -3.80
CA VAL A 26 -25.01 7.56 -3.45
C VAL A 26 -25.01 6.66 -2.24
N GLN A 27 -24.36 5.49 -2.32
CA GLN A 27 -24.14 4.59 -1.20
C GLN A 27 -22.87 5.03 -0.46
N LEU A 28 -22.99 5.27 0.85
CA LEU A 28 -21.86 5.62 1.71
C LEU A 28 -21.35 4.38 2.46
N GLU A 29 -20.06 4.38 2.76
CA GLU A 29 -19.51 3.40 3.71
C GLU A 29 -20.08 3.66 5.12
N PRO A 30 -20.28 2.61 5.96
CA PRO A 30 -20.87 2.79 7.29
C PRO A 30 -20.14 3.82 8.16
N LYS A 31 -18.80 3.90 8.09
CA LYS A 31 -18.00 4.88 8.84
C LYS A 31 -18.14 6.30 8.30
N VAL A 32 -18.29 6.47 6.99
CA VAL A 32 -18.52 7.78 6.36
C VAL A 32 -19.93 8.28 6.71
N MET A 33 -20.91 7.40 6.74
CA MET A 33 -22.27 7.74 7.21
C MET A 33 -22.26 8.11 8.70
N ALA A 34 -21.55 7.35 9.54
CA ALA A 34 -21.43 7.68 10.96
C ALA A 34 -20.76 9.03 11.18
N LEU A 35 -19.74 9.38 10.39
CA LEU A 35 -19.09 10.69 10.40
C LEU A 35 -20.09 11.81 10.03
N LEU A 36 -20.88 11.62 8.97
CA LEU A 36 -21.90 12.57 8.56
C LEU A 36 -22.94 12.80 9.66
N CYS A 37 -23.42 11.72 10.27
CA CYS A 37 -24.37 11.80 11.38
C CYS A 37 -23.77 12.55 12.58
N HIS A 38 -22.54 12.26 12.94
CA HIS A 38 -21.87 12.90 14.09
C HIS A 38 -21.61 14.41 13.83
N LEU A 39 -21.21 14.78 12.60
CA LEU A 39 -21.10 16.18 12.20
C LEU A 39 -22.46 16.89 12.18
N ALA A 40 -23.52 16.19 11.78
CA ALA A 40 -24.87 16.74 11.75
C ALA A 40 -25.48 16.91 13.16
N GLU A 41 -25.16 16.05 14.10
CA GLU A 41 -25.54 16.20 15.52
C GLU A 41 -24.88 17.41 16.18
N ASN A 42 -23.71 17.81 15.69
CA ASN A 42 -22.93 18.94 16.18
C ASN A 42 -22.83 20.05 15.10
N ALA A 43 -23.92 20.25 14.34
CA ALA A 43 -23.92 21.22 13.26
C ALA A 43 -23.61 22.64 13.76
N GLY A 44 -22.66 23.31 13.10
CA GLY A 44 -22.17 24.63 13.49
C GLY A 44 -20.97 24.63 14.44
N ASP A 45 -20.73 23.54 15.18
CA ASP A 45 -19.59 23.41 16.06
C ASP A 45 -18.36 22.86 15.33
N THR A 46 -17.16 23.30 15.77
CA THR A 46 -15.90 22.76 15.26
C THR A 46 -15.48 21.56 16.10
N LEU A 47 -15.55 20.37 15.53
CA LEU A 47 -15.09 19.15 16.17
C LEU A 47 -13.61 18.93 15.88
N SER A 48 -12.83 18.70 16.94
CA SER A 48 -11.41 18.40 16.80
C SER A 48 -11.19 17.01 16.18
N ARG A 49 -9.99 16.77 15.66
CA ARG A 49 -9.64 15.46 15.12
C ARG A 49 -9.76 14.37 16.19
N GLU A 50 -9.28 14.67 17.39
CA GLU A 50 -9.33 13.76 18.55
C GLU A 50 -10.77 13.42 18.93
N GLN A 51 -11.67 14.41 18.97
CA GLN A 51 -13.09 14.19 19.25
C GLN A 51 -13.75 13.29 18.19
N LEU A 52 -13.42 13.51 16.91
CA LEU A 52 -13.92 12.68 15.81
C LEU A 52 -13.37 11.26 15.85
N PHE A 53 -12.09 11.09 16.22
CA PHE A 53 -11.50 9.77 16.42
C PHE A 53 -12.15 9.02 17.58
N GLU A 54 -12.32 9.66 18.71
CA GLU A 54 -12.94 9.05 19.89
C GLU A 54 -14.40 8.63 19.63
N ALA A 55 -15.16 9.46 18.90
CA ALA A 55 -16.55 9.17 18.57
C ALA A 55 -16.73 8.06 17.55
N LEU A 56 -15.85 8.00 16.53
CA LEU A 56 -16.04 7.11 15.37
C LEU A 56 -15.21 5.83 15.45
N TRP A 57 -14.08 5.85 16.14
CA TRP A 57 -13.16 4.70 16.29
C TRP A 57 -12.75 4.47 17.77
N PRO A 58 -13.70 4.29 18.70
CA PRO A 58 -13.38 4.15 20.13
C PRO A 58 -12.50 2.92 20.37
N GLY A 59 -11.35 3.14 21.02
CA GLY A 59 -10.42 2.08 21.37
C GLY A 59 -9.56 1.54 20.22
N VAL A 60 -9.64 2.13 19.04
CA VAL A 60 -8.83 1.75 17.88
C VAL A 60 -7.83 2.87 17.59
N ILE A 61 -6.54 2.54 17.53
CA ILE A 61 -5.51 3.48 17.08
C ILE A 61 -5.59 3.56 15.55
N VAL A 62 -6.19 4.64 15.05
CA VAL A 62 -6.26 4.94 13.61
C VAL A 62 -5.34 6.11 13.28
N SER A 63 -4.80 6.12 12.05
CA SER A 63 -3.98 7.23 11.58
C SER A 63 -4.84 8.47 11.28
N ASP A 64 -4.22 9.66 11.32
CA ASP A 64 -4.86 10.92 10.91
C ASP A 64 -5.42 10.87 9.49
N ASP A 65 -4.84 10.03 8.63
CA ASP A 65 -5.28 9.81 7.26
C ASP A 65 -6.67 9.16 7.17
N THR A 66 -7.04 8.29 8.12
CA THR A 66 -8.35 7.62 8.12
C THR A 66 -9.51 8.62 8.21
N LEU A 67 -9.39 9.63 9.07
CA LEU A 67 -10.39 10.68 9.19
C LEU A 67 -10.40 11.57 7.95
N THR A 68 -9.23 11.92 7.43
CA THR A 68 -9.08 12.72 6.21
C THR A 68 -9.76 12.04 5.03
N GLN A 69 -9.58 10.73 4.85
CA GLN A 69 -10.28 9.92 3.83
C GLN A 69 -11.79 9.94 4.00
N ALA A 70 -12.27 9.74 5.22
CA ALA A 70 -13.70 9.77 5.48
C ALA A 70 -14.33 11.13 5.13
N ILE A 71 -13.61 12.24 5.40
CA ILE A 71 -14.03 13.60 5.02
C ILE A 71 -14.04 13.78 3.49
N ILE A 72 -13.00 13.27 2.80
CA ILE A 72 -12.91 13.35 1.33
C ILE A 72 -14.09 12.61 0.68
N LYS A 73 -14.32 11.35 1.07
CA LYS A 73 -15.44 10.54 0.57
C LYS A 73 -16.78 11.22 0.86
N LEU A 74 -16.92 11.81 2.03
CA LEU A 74 -18.13 12.51 2.43
C LEU A 74 -18.36 13.78 1.59
N ARG A 75 -17.32 14.58 1.34
CA ARG A 75 -17.40 15.74 0.46
C ARG A 75 -17.79 15.35 -0.96
N LYS A 76 -17.17 14.34 -1.51
CA LYS A 76 -17.50 13.81 -2.85
C LYS A 76 -18.99 13.42 -2.94
N ALA A 77 -19.50 12.73 -1.94
CA ALA A 77 -20.92 12.33 -1.90
C ALA A 77 -21.87 13.53 -1.79
N LEU A 78 -21.52 14.54 -0.99
CA LEU A 78 -22.29 15.77 -0.83
C LEU A 78 -22.16 16.72 -2.04
N GLY A 79 -21.15 16.54 -2.90
CA GLY A 79 -20.80 17.52 -3.93
C GLY A 79 -20.23 18.81 -3.34
N ASP A 80 -19.41 18.67 -2.31
CA ASP A 80 -18.80 19.77 -1.56
C ASP A 80 -17.33 19.97 -1.96
N SER A 81 -16.82 21.18 -1.86
CA SER A 81 -15.44 21.56 -2.14
C SER A 81 -14.76 22.08 -0.88
N ALA A 82 -13.51 21.63 -0.65
CA ALA A 82 -12.70 22.11 0.49
C ALA A 82 -12.41 23.62 0.42
N ARG A 83 -12.34 24.19 -0.79
CA ARG A 83 -11.99 25.59 -1.05
C ARG A 83 -13.19 26.55 -0.87
N ASN A 84 -14.38 26.10 -1.21
CA ASN A 84 -15.63 26.86 -1.02
C ASN A 84 -16.68 25.95 -0.38
N PRO A 85 -16.51 25.60 0.90
CA PRO A 85 -17.32 24.59 1.55
C PRO A 85 -18.77 25.03 1.68
N LYS A 86 -19.67 24.29 1.04
CA LYS A 86 -21.12 24.43 1.19
C LYS A 86 -21.63 23.63 2.40
N TYR A 87 -20.97 22.53 2.71
CA TYR A 87 -21.37 21.57 3.73
C TYR A 87 -20.34 21.41 4.83
N ILE A 88 -19.08 21.06 4.50
CA ILE A 88 -18.04 20.73 5.49
C ILE A 88 -16.87 21.70 5.37
N GLN A 89 -16.70 22.54 6.38
CA GLN A 89 -15.56 23.47 6.48
C GLN A 89 -14.40 22.80 7.22
N THR A 90 -13.19 22.86 6.65
CA THR A 90 -11.94 22.57 7.38
C THR A 90 -11.55 23.82 8.17
N VAL A 91 -11.36 23.66 9.48
CA VAL A 91 -10.83 24.72 10.35
C VAL A 91 -9.35 24.40 10.64
N PRO A 92 -8.39 25.16 10.04
CA PRO A 92 -6.97 24.84 10.14
C PRO A 92 -6.52 24.67 11.60
N LYS A 93 -5.78 23.59 11.87
CA LYS A 93 -5.26 23.21 13.19
C LYS A 93 -6.32 22.94 14.28
N ARG A 94 -7.61 22.93 13.93
CA ARG A 94 -8.71 22.72 14.87
C ARG A 94 -9.60 21.53 14.53
N GLY A 95 -9.86 21.23 13.25
CA GLY A 95 -10.69 20.10 12.85
C GLY A 95 -11.69 20.42 11.75
N TYR A 96 -12.89 19.88 11.86
CA TYR A 96 -13.95 20.00 10.83
C TYR A 96 -15.24 20.51 11.44
N ARG A 97 -16.06 21.20 10.63
CA ARG A 97 -17.34 21.75 11.02
C ARG A 97 -18.36 21.58 9.91
N LEU A 98 -19.58 21.12 10.23
CA LEU A 98 -20.70 21.17 9.30
C LEU A 98 -21.29 22.58 9.32
N VAL A 99 -21.28 23.28 8.16
CA VAL A 99 -21.75 24.66 8.01
C VAL A 99 -23.15 24.74 7.42
N ALA A 100 -23.63 23.67 6.78
CA ALA A 100 -24.97 23.61 6.23
C ALA A 100 -26.00 23.32 7.34
N ALA A 101 -27.21 23.90 7.16
CA ALA A 101 -28.32 23.64 8.07
C ALA A 101 -28.81 22.20 7.97
N VAL A 102 -29.12 21.60 9.12
CA VAL A 102 -29.68 20.26 9.24
C VAL A 102 -31.13 20.36 9.61
N ASP A 103 -32.03 19.87 8.74
CA ASP A 103 -33.44 19.85 8.98
C ASP A 103 -33.96 18.43 9.15
N SER A 104 -34.81 18.18 10.15
CA SER A 104 -35.50 16.90 10.29
C SER A 104 -36.57 16.80 9.19
N ALA A 105 -36.48 15.76 8.35
CA ALA A 105 -37.51 15.51 7.33
C ALA A 105 -38.79 15.03 8.02
N SER A 106 -39.74 15.96 8.27
CA SER A 106 -41.12 15.59 8.60
C SER A 106 -41.78 15.07 7.33
N ASP A 107 -42.32 13.86 7.37
CA ASP A 107 -43.07 13.24 6.27
C ASP A 107 -44.25 14.12 5.82
N GLY A 108 -44.01 14.93 4.81
CA GLY A 108 -45.05 15.52 3.99
C GLY A 108 -45.34 14.57 2.83
N VAL A 109 -46.26 13.65 3.02
CA VAL A 109 -46.81 12.82 1.94
C VAL A 109 -47.62 13.73 0.99
N GLY A 110 -46.94 14.30 0.00
CA GLY A 110 -47.59 14.93 -1.14
C GLY A 110 -47.92 13.87 -2.19
N SER A 111 -49.15 13.38 -2.18
CA SER A 111 -49.69 12.51 -3.22
C SER A 111 -49.78 13.26 -4.55
N VAL A 112 -48.88 12.89 -5.49
CA VAL A 112 -49.00 13.32 -6.89
C VAL A 112 -49.96 12.37 -7.61
N PRO A 113 -51.05 12.86 -8.26
CA PRO A 113 -52.00 12.00 -8.94
C PRO A 113 -51.36 11.37 -10.18
N LEU A 114 -51.32 10.05 -10.20
CA LEU A 114 -50.88 9.25 -11.34
C LEU A 114 -51.82 9.43 -12.53
N ASN A 115 -51.35 10.13 -13.55
CA ASN A 115 -52.05 10.25 -14.82
C ASN A 115 -51.94 8.95 -15.62
N ARG A 116 -53.00 8.15 -15.52
CA ARG A 116 -53.15 6.76 -16.03
C ARG A 116 -53.07 6.61 -17.56
N ARG A 117 -52.92 7.71 -18.32
CA ARG A 117 -53.03 7.69 -19.79
C ARG A 117 -51.71 7.60 -20.57
N ARG A 118 -50.58 7.58 -19.88
CA ARG A 118 -49.25 7.48 -20.52
C ARG A 118 -48.60 6.10 -20.48
N TRP A 119 -49.13 5.14 -19.75
CA TRP A 119 -48.55 3.81 -19.57
C TRP A 119 -48.71 2.87 -20.77
N THR A 120 -49.72 3.07 -21.62
CA THR A 120 -49.96 2.21 -22.79
C THR A 120 -48.90 2.34 -23.89
N TYR A 121 -48.23 3.49 -23.99
CA TYR A 121 -47.14 3.70 -24.98
C TYR A 121 -45.80 3.17 -24.50
N PHE A 122 -45.55 3.15 -23.19
CA PHE A 122 -44.30 2.59 -22.65
C PHE A 122 -44.28 1.06 -22.68
N LEU A 123 -45.41 0.38 -22.53
CA LEU A 123 -45.51 -1.06 -22.65
C LEU A 123 -45.30 -1.54 -24.10
N ALA A 124 -45.77 -0.82 -25.09
CA ALA A 124 -45.58 -1.12 -26.49
C ALA A 124 -44.09 -0.91 -26.93
N ALA A 125 -43.44 0.15 -26.44
CA ALA A 125 -42.05 0.42 -26.72
C ALA A 125 -41.09 -0.59 -26.02
N GLY A 126 -41.44 -0.97 -24.78
CA GLY A 126 -40.67 -1.99 -24.04
C GLY A 126 -40.74 -3.39 -24.67
N LEU A 127 -41.91 -3.78 -25.20
CA LEU A 127 -42.07 -5.06 -25.91
C LEU A 127 -41.36 -5.06 -27.26
N ALA A 128 -41.35 -3.95 -27.99
CA ALA A 128 -40.59 -3.81 -29.26
C ALA A 128 -39.07 -3.88 -29.05
N LEU A 129 -38.54 -3.28 -27.97
CA LEU A 129 -37.14 -3.35 -27.62
C LEU A 129 -36.72 -4.76 -27.15
N LEU A 130 -37.60 -5.47 -26.44
CA LEU A 130 -37.35 -6.86 -26.04
C LEU A 130 -37.33 -7.83 -27.24
N ILE A 131 -38.25 -7.66 -28.21
CA ILE A 131 -38.27 -8.45 -29.43
C ILE A 131 -37.06 -8.14 -30.31
N PHE A 132 -36.64 -6.87 -30.40
CA PHE A 132 -35.43 -6.49 -31.13
C PHE A 132 -34.17 -7.04 -30.48
N GLY A 133 -34.08 -7.03 -29.13
CA GLY A 133 -32.99 -7.62 -28.38
C GLY A 133 -32.87 -9.14 -28.56
N VAL A 134 -33.99 -9.85 -28.60
CA VAL A 134 -34.01 -11.30 -28.84
C VAL A 134 -33.61 -11.64 -30.28
N ILE A 135 -34.05 -10.86 -31.26
CA ILE A 135 -33.71 -11.09 -32.69
C ILE A 135 -32.23 -10.81 -32.94
N THR A 136 -31.64 -9.77 -32.33
CA THR A 136 -30.21 -9.49 -32.46
C THR A 136 -29.35 -10.52 -31.75
N SER A 137 -29.82 -11.13 -30.66
CA SER A 137 -29.12 -12.20 -29.95
C SER A 137 -29.08 -13.52 -30.74
N TYR A 138 -30.01 -13.71 -31.71
CA TYR A 138 -30.05 -14.92 -32.56
C TYR A 138 -29.30 -14.78 -33.88
N ILE A 139 -28.95 -13.56 -34.33
CA ILE A 139 -28.44 -13.31 -35.66
C ILE A 139 -26.93 -12.98 -35.67
N LEU A 140 -26.36 -12.57 -34.57
CA LEU A 140 -24.92 -12.31 -34.49
C LEU A 140 -24.32 -13.26 -33.43
N PRO A 141 -23.35 -14.12 -33.81
CA PRO A 141 -22.48 -14.72 -32.81
C PRO A 141 -21.69 -13.57 -32.19
N VAL A 142 -22.05 -13.16 -30.97
CA VAL A 142 -21.18 -12.37 -30.14
C VAL A 142 -20.07 -13.32 -29.72
N ASP A 143 -18.94 -13.25 -30.42
CA ASP A 143 -17.67 -13.60 -29.81
C ASP A 143 -17.53 -12.65 -28.59
N VAL A 144 -17.96 -13.13 -27.45
CA VAL A 144 -17.56 -12.59 -26.16
C VAL A 144 -16.08 -13.01 -26.04
N THR A 145 -15.20 -12.23 -26.66
CA THR A 145 -13.89 -12.04 -26.07
C THR A 145 -14.20 -11.61 -24.65
N GLU A 146 -14.00 -12.51 -23.71
CA GLU A 146 -13.89 -12.19 -22.30
C GLU A 146 -12.88 -11.05 -22.20
N THR A 147 -13.37 -9.82 -22.15
CA THR A 147 -12.60 -8.70 -21.64
C THR A 147 -12.42 -9.07 -20.17
N SER A 148 -11.31 -9.75 -19.90
CA SER A 148 -10.86 -9.97 -18.56
C SER A 148 -10.81 -8.58 -17.89
N THR A 149 -11.78 -8.31 -17.05
CA THR A 149 -11.65 -7.33 -15.99
C THR A 149 -10.49 -7.83 -15.15
N ASP A 150 -9.28 -7.38 -15.46
CA ASP A 150 -8.11 -7.51 -14.60
C ASP A 150 -8.29 -6.59 -13.37
N VAL A 151 -9.34 -6.83 -12.61
CA VAL A 151 -9.26 -6.73 -11.15
C VAL A 151 -7.98 -7.47 -10.81
N VAL A 152 -7.12 -6.95 -9.94
CA VAL A 152 -5.92 -7.64 -9.45
C VAL A 152 -6.35 -9.07 -9.10
N THR A 153 -6.53 -9.88 -10.11
CA THR A 153 -6.95 -11.28 -10.01
C THR A 153 -5.72 -12.07 -9.71
N ALA A 154 -5.91 -13.04 -8.86
CA ALA A 154 -4.94 -14.01 -8.41
C ALA A 154 -3.94 -14.35 -9.52
N PRO A 155 -2.68 -14.41 -9.15
CA PRO A 155 -1.58 -14.50 -10.08
C PRO A 155 -1.57 -15.82 -10.85
N ASP A 156 -1.03 -15.76 -12.05
CA ASP A 156 -0.49 -16.91 -12.76
C ASP A 156 0.39 -17.76 -11.83
N ALA A 157 0.45 -19.05 -12.05
CA ALA A 157 1.17 -20.01 -11.21
C ALA A 157 2.61 -19.55 -10.87
N PRO A 158 3.17 -19.94 -9.72
CA PRO A 158 4.57 -19.67 -9.42
C PRO A 158 5.46 -20.19 -10.52
N PRO A 159 6.63 -19.55 -10.79
CA PRO A 159 7.53 -20.02 -11.83
C PRO A 159 7.84 -21.50 -11.62
N ASP A 160 7.76 -22.31 -12.70
CA ASP A 160 8.22 -23.70 -12.78
C ASP A 160 7.65 -24.68 -11.76
N GLY A 161 6.47 -24.44 -11.19
CA GLY A 161 5.84 -25.37 -10.24
C GLY A 161 6.56 -25.48 -8.89
N LEU A 162 7.35 -24.49 -8.51
CA LEU A 162 8.01 -24.45 -7.21
C LEU A 162 6.99 -24.46 -6.07
N PRO A 163 7.28 -25.15 -4.94
CA PRO A 163 6.46 -25.08 -3.75
C PRO A 163 6.40 -23.64 -3.25
N THR A 164 5.19 -23.21 -2.92
CA THR A 164 4.91 -21.88 -2.36
C THR A 164 4.77 -21.95 -0.85
N LEU A 165 5.38 -21.02 -0.15
CA LEU A 165 5.34 -20.92 1.30
C LEU A 165 5.03 -19.51 1.74
N THR A 166 4.11 -19.35 2.69
CA THR A 166 3.90 -18.09 3.41
C THR A 166 4.36 -18.20 4.84
N VAL A 167 4.94 -17.12 5.38
CA VAL A 167 5.31 -17.02 6.79
C VAL A 167 4.38 -15.99 7.43
N HIS A 168 3.50 -16.49 8.30
CA HIS A 168 2.61 -15.64 9.07
C HIS A 168 3.37 -14.94 10.20
N PRO A 169 2.95 -13.72 10.57
CA PRO A 169 3.50 -13.02 11.71
C PRO A 169 3.49 -13.90 12.96
N PHE A 170 4.65 -14.05 13.60
CA PHE A 170 4.73 -14.73 14.88
C PHE A 170 3.98 -13.94 15.93
N ALA A 171 3.17 -14.62 16.74
CA ALA A 171 2.45 -14.00 17.84
C ALA A 171 3.38 -13.83 19.06
N LEU A 172 3.28 -12.69 19.75
CA LEU A 172 3.93 -12.51 21.05
C LEU A 172 3.04 -13.13 22.13
N ILE A 173 3.59 -14.05 22.96
CA ILE A 173 2.91 -14.59 24.12
C ILE A 173 3.28 -13.75 25.36
N GLY A 174 2.28 -13.21 26.05
CA GLY A 174 2.41 -12.43 27.29
C GLY A 174 1.86 -11.02 27.16
N GLU A 175 1.75 -10.35 28.31
CA GLU A 175 1.22 -8.97 28.39
C GLU A 175 2.29 -7.90 28.06
N ASP A 176 3.57 -8.29 28.00
CA ASP A 176 4.69 -7.38 27.78
C ASP A 176 4.91 -7.11 26.29
N THR A 177 4.27 -6.05 25.80
CA THR A 177 4.41 -5.58 24.41
C THR A 177 5.80 -4.98 24.11
N ALA A 178 6.65 -4.74 25.12
CA ALA A 178 7.99 -4.18 24.92
C ALA A 178 8.90 -5.07 24.06
N HIS A 179 8.57 -6.37 23.91
CA HIS A 179 9.31 -7.34 23.12
C HIS A 179 8.63 -7.70 21.78
N ALA A 180 7.61 -6.95 21.33
CA ALA A 180 6.91 -7.22 20.06
C ALA A 180 7.86 -7.23 18.85
N TYR A 181 8.94 -6.44 18.88
CA TYR A 181 9.97 -6.41 17.84
C TYR A 181 10.66 -7.77 17.63
N LEU A 182 10.69 -8.67 18.64
CA LEU A 182 11.29 -10.00 18.51
C LEU A 182 10.43 -10.92 17.64
N ALA A 183 9.11 -10.91 17.84
CA ALA A 183 8.19 -11.70 17.04
C ALA A 183 8.23 -11.26 15.58
N GLN A 184 8.22 -9.95 15.37
CA GLN A 184 8.33 -9.32 14.06
C GLN A 184 9.68 -9.63 13.40
N GLY A 185 10.79 -9.48 14.15
CA GLY A 185 12.14 -9.74 13.66
C GLY A 185 12.33 -11.19 13.27
N LEU A 186 11.87 -12.15 14.09
CA LEU A 186 11.93 -13.58 13.77
C LEU A 186 11.15 -13.91 12.49
N THR A 187 9.96 -13.28 12.31
CA THR A 187 9.19 -13.45 11.08
C THR A 187 9.97 -12.98 9.86
N PHE A 188 10.56 -11.78 9.91
CA PHE A 188 11.33 -11.24 8.78
C PHE A 188 12.59 -12.03 8.47
N ASP A 189 13.29 -12.47 9.49
CA ASP A 189 14.50 -13.25 9.29
C ASP A 189 14.21 -14.62 8.69
N LEU A 190 13.10 -15.27 9.11
CA LEU A 190 12.66 -16.51 8.49
C LEU A 190 12.26 -16.31 7.02
N ILE A 191 11.54 -15.23 6.70
CA ILE A 191 11.23 -14.88 5.31
C ILE A 191 12.54 -14.70 4.53
N THR A 192 13.48 -13.91 5.05
CA THR A 192 14.76 -13.62 4.40
C THR A 192 15.61 -14.88 4.21
N ASP A 193 15.68 -15.75 5.21
CA ASP A 193 16.47 -16.97 5.14
C ASP A 193 15.85 -18.00 4.18
N LEU A 194 14.54 -18.19 4.23
CA LEU A 194 13.85 -19.13 3.34
C LEU A 194 13.86 -18.65 1.89
N SER A 195 13.83 -17.33 1.64
CA SER A 195 13.93 -16.75 0.30
C SER A 195 15.29 -16.97 -0.39
N LYS A 196 16.33 -17.32 0.37
CA LYS A 196 17.65 -17.68 -0.19
C LYS A 196 17.67 -19.07 -0.82
N LEU A 197 16.61 -19.86 -0.62
CA LEU A 197 16.48 -21.21 -1.16
C LEU A 197 15.87 -21.16 -2.56
N SER A 198 16.63 -21.50 -3.58
CA SER A 198 16.20 -21.44 -4.98
C SER A 198 15.04 -22.39 -5.31
N GLY A 199 14.86 -23.43 -4.50
CA GLY A 199 13.79 -24.42 -4.63
C GLY A 199 12.47 -24.02 -3.95
N LEU A 200 12.31 -22.79 -3.46
CA LEU A 200 11.15 -22.34 -2.69
C LEU A 200 10.72 -20.93 -3.12
N TRP A 201 9.41 -20.76 -3.35
CA TRP A 201 8.83 -19.45 -3.58
C TRP A 201 8.20 -18.93 -2.29
N VAL A 202 8.82 -17.93 -1.68
CA VAL A 202 8.38 -17.38 -0.39
C VAL A 202 7.50 -16.15 -0.63
N ILE A 203 6.27 -16.22 -0.14
CA ILE A 203 5.33 -15.11 -0.13
C ILE A 203 5.43 -14.46 1.25
N GLY A 204 6.03 -13.29 1.30
CA GLY A 204 6.32 -12.59 2.55
C GLY A 204 5.47 -11.34 2.70
N SER A 205 4.61 -11.28 3.71
CA SER A 205 4.04 -10.02 4.14
C SER A 205 5.08 -9.25 4.95
N ARG A 206 5.71 -8.23 4.34
CA ARG A 206 6.57 -7.27 5.07
C ARG A 206 5.76 -6.15 5.71
N SER A 207 4.46 -6.11 5.47
CA SER A 207 3.52 -5.12 5.99
C SER A 207 2.85 -5.61 7.28
N ILE A 208 3.66 -5.92 8.29
CA ILE A 208 3.18 -6.47 9.57
C ILE A 208 2.49 -5.42 10.45
N MET A 209 2.48 -4.15 10.05
CA MET A 209 1.83 -3.03 10.74
C MET A 209 0.78 -2.33 9.88
N GLY A 210 0.15 -3.03 8.98
CA GLY A 210 -1.15 -2.65 8.43
C GLY A 210 -2.22 -3.38 9.24
N GLN A 211 -3.35 -2.73 9.49
CA GLN A 211 -4.53 -3.37 10.04
C GLN A 211 -4.69 -4.78 9.45
N ARG A 212 -5.01 -5.75 10.31
CA ARG A 212 -5.54 -7.05 9.91
C ARG A 212 -6.58 -6.86 8.80
N SER A 213 -6.16 -6.87 7.57
CA SER A 213 -7.02 -7.28 6.49
C SER A 213 -7.20 -8.78 6.73
N GLU A 214 -8.44 -9.21 6.89
CA GLU A 214 -8.82 -10.60 6.67
C GLU A 214 -8.01 -11.07 5.47
N GLU A 215 -7.34 -12.22 5.59
CA GLU A 215 -6.44 -12.73 4.53
C GLU A 215 -7.10 -12.50 3.17
N PRO A 216 -6.46 -11.84 2.21
CA PRO A 216 -6.99 -11.84 0.87
C PRO A 216 -7.06 -13.32 0.46
N GLU A 217 -8.25 -13.84 0.27
CA GLU A 217 -8.52 -15.24 -0.13
C GLU A 217 -7.74 -15.68 -1.38
N THR A 218 -7.03 -14.74 -2.00
CA THR A 218 -6.43 -14.85 -3.32
C THR A 218 -4.96 -15.29 -3.32
N VAL A 219 -4.23 -15.30 -2.20
CA VAL A 219 -2.83 -15.77 -2.18
C VAL A 219 -2.74 -17.16 -1.60
N SER A 220 -2.89 -18.14 -2.48
CA SER A 220 -2.81 -19.56 -2.14
C SER A 220 -1.36 -20.05 -2.13
N ALA A 221 -0.63 -19.80 -1.03
CA ALA A 221 0.56 -20.59 -0.75
C ALA A 221 0.16 -22.00 -0.32
N ARG A 222 0.83 -23.03 -0.83
CA ARG A 222 0.59 -24.42 -0.41
C ARG A 222 0.99 -24.64 1.04
N TYR A 223 2.13 -24.09 1.44
CA TYR A 223 2.66 -24.24 2.80
C TYR A 223 2.56 -22.95 3.59
N GLN A 224 2.33 -23.10 4.90
CA GLN A 224 2.22 -21.97 5.83
C GLN A 224 3.07 -22.23 7.07
N VAL A 225 3.97 -21.30 7.37
CA VAL A 225 4.68 -21.25 8.66
C VAL A 225 3.97 -20.27 9.55
N SER A 226 3.73 -20.64 10.79
CA SER A 226 3.22 -19.78 11.86
C SER A 226 3.92 -20.12 13.17
N GLY A 227 3.85 -19.22 14.13
CA GLY A 227 4.48 -19.49 15.42
C GLY A 227 4.20 -18.43 16.47
N GLU A 228 4.79 -18.67 17.63
CA GLU A 228 4.66 -17.84 18.81
C GLU A 228 6.00 -17.63 19.48
N VAL A 229 6.24 -16.44 20.02
CA VAL A 229 7.46 -16.06 20.70
C VAL A 229 7.15 -15.55 22.09
N GLN A 230 7.93 -15.99 23.07
CA GLN A 230 7.89 -15.48 24.43
C GLN A 230 9.33 -15.26 24.93
N ARG A 231 9.59 -14.08 25.47
CA ARG A 231 10.83 -13.80 26.22
C ARG A 231 10.49 -13.56 27.68
N ALA A 232 11.10 -14.34 28.59
CA ALA A 232 10.94 -14.17 30.02
C ALA A 232 12.20 -14.62 30.74
N HIS A 233 12.67 -13.83 31.73
CA HIS A 233 13.82 -14.16 32.58
C HIS A 233 15.09 -14.56 31.82
N GLY A 234 15.39 -13.87 30.71
CA GLY A 234 16.54 -14.18 29.86
C GLY A 234 16.40 -15.44 28.99
N GLN A 235 15.26 -16.12 29.07
CA GLN A 235 14.93 -17.28 28.24
C GLN A 235 14.02 -16.88 27.08
N LEU A 236 14.26 -17.52 25.93
CA LEU A 236 13.44 -17.41 24.72
C LEU A 236 12.69 -18.73 24.53
N ARG A 237 11.38 -18.65 24.39
CA ARG A 237 10.52 -19.76 23.94
C ARG A 237 9.97 -19.43 22.56
N VAL A 238 10.16 -20.34 21.61
CA VAL A 238 9.61 -20.22 20.27
C VAL A 238 8.87 -21.51 19.94
N ASN A 239 7.57 -21.39 19.62
CA ASN A 239 6.79 -22.46 19.04
C ASN A 239 6.66 -22.20 17.54
N VAL A 240 6.86 -23.23 16.70
CA VAL A 240 6.75 -23.11 15.25
C VAL A 240 5.92 -24.24 14.71
N HIS A 241 5.08 -23.93 13.72
CA HIS A 241 4.20 -24.89 13.04
C HIS A 241 4.34 -24.72 11.52
N LEU A 242 4.38 -25.83 10.80
CA LEU A 242 4.33 -25.87 9.34
C LEU A 242 3.08 -26.66 8.91
N LEU A 243 2.18 -25.99 8.19
CA LEU A 243 0.92 -26.51 7.71
C LEU A 243 1.00 -26.70 6.19
N ASP A 244 0.54 -27.84 5.68
CA ASP A 244 0.19 -28.02 4.27
C ASP A 244 -1.29 -27.66 4.10
N LYS A 245 -1.56 -26.51 3.46
CA LYS A 245 -2.94 -26.00 3.27
C LYS A 245 -3.77 -26.85 2.30
N GLU A 246 -3.12 -27.57 1.38
CA GLU A 246 -3.80 -28.44 0.43
C GLU A 246 -4.43 -29.65 1.14
N THR A 247 -3.70 -30.22 2.10
CA THR A 247 -4.17 -31.39 2.87
C THR A 247 -4.80 -31.04 4.21
N GLY A 248 -4.67 -29.77 4.66
CA GLY A 248 -5.08 -29.31 5.98
C GLY A 248 -4.26 -29.92 7.14
N ARG A 249 -3.13 -30.55 6.86
CA ARG A 249 -2.32 -31.26 7.87
C ARG A 249 -1.15 -30.43 8.33
N GLN A 250 -0.95 -30.39 9.65
CA GLN A 250 0.31 -29.94 10.22
C GLN A 250 1.39 -31.00 9.97
N ILE A 251 2.36 -30.65 9.11
CA ILE A 251 3.42 -31.58 8.68
C ILE A 251 4.66 -31.51 9.57
N TRP A 252 4.80 -30.41 10.33
CA TRP A 252 5.86 -30.27 11.33
C TRP A 252 5.46 -29.27 12.41
N SER A 253 5.95 -29.52 13.65
CA SER A 253 5.83 -28.62 14.79
C SER A 253 6.96 -28.87 15.76
N GLU A 254 7.54 -27.80 16.27
CA GLU A 254 8.63 -27.90 17.26
C GLU A 254 8.59 -26.74 18.25
N ARG A 255 9.07 -26.99 19.47
CA ARG A 255 9.18 -26.01 20.54
C ARG A 255 10.64 -25.88 20.95
N TYR A 256 11.14 -24.65 20.87
CA TYR A 256 12.45 -24.25 21.34
C TYR A 256 12.31 -23.55 22.70
N HIS A 257 13.17 -23.90 23.64
CA HIS A 257 13.29 -23.22 24.93
C HIS A 257 14.75 -23.14 25.28
N ARG A 258 15.37 -21.99 25.08
CA ARG A 258 16.81 -21.77 25.22
C ARG A 258 17.10 -20.35 25.75
N PRO A 259 18.30 -20.09 26.31
CA PRO A 259 18.75 -18.74 26.59
C PRO A 259 18.62 -17.81 25.38
N PHE A 260 18.34 -16.54 25.61
CA PHE A 260 18.15 -15.56 24.54
C PHE A 260 19.39 -15.40 23.64
N GLU A 261 20.59 -15.62 24.18
CA GLU A 261 21.85 -15.61 23.44
C GLU A 261 21.89 -16.64 22.32
N ASN A 262 21.07 -17.68 22.38
CA ASN A 262 20.96 -18.73 21.38
C ASN A 262 19.94 -18.42 20.26
N LEU A 263 19.44 -17.17 20.17
CA LEU A 263 18.41 -16.77 19.19
C LEU A 263 18.81 -17.14 17.75
N PHE A 264 20.04 -16.83 17.33
CA PHE A 264 20.52 -17.13 15.97
C PHE A 264 20.55 -18.63 15.66
N GLN A 265 20.92 -19.47 16.66
CA GLN A 265 20.89 -20.92 16.50
C GLN A 265 19.45 -21.44 16.32
N ILE A 266 18.47 -20.85 17.02
CA ILE A 266 17.07 -21.19 16.86
C ILE A 266 16.59 -20.83 15.46
N GLN A 267 16.91 -19.65 14.95
CA GLN A 267 16.54 -19.21 13.61
C GLN A 267 17.10 -20.13 12.52
N GLU A 268 18.40 -20.45 12.58
CA GLU A 268 19.07 -21.36 11.65
C GLU A 268 18.43 -22.76 11.69
N GLU A 269 18.14 -23.27 12.90
CA GLU A 269 17.56 -24.59 13.09
C GLU A 269 16.15 -24.66 12.52
N ILE A 270 15.31 -23.62 12.72
CA ILE A 270 13.97 -23.51 12.13
C ILE A 270 14.05 -23.53 10.60
N SER A 271 14.86 -22.66 9.99
CA SER A 271 15.01 -22.57 8.53
C SER A 271 15.46 -23.89 7.92
N ARG A 272 16.43 -24.57 8.55
CA ARG A 272 16.93 -25.87 8.13
C ARG A 272 15.87 -26.98 8.24
N ARG A 273 15.09 -26.97 9.31
CA ARG A 273 13.98 -27.93 9.53
C ARG A 273 12.87 -27.75 8.50
N ILE A 274 12.48 -26.52 8.20
CA ILE A 274 11.49 -26.23 7.16
C ILE A 274 11.98 -26.75 5.80
N ALA A 275 13.22 -26.43 5.40
CA ALA A 275 13.80 -26.89 4.15
C ALA A 275 13.84 -28.43 4.06
N SER A 276 14.23 -29.12 5.13
CA SER A 276 14.27 -30.59 5.16
C SER A 276 12.88 -31.22 5.14
N THR A 277 11.89 -30.65 5.85
CA THR A 277 10.51 -31.15 5.87
C THR A 277 9.85 -31.03 4.50
N LEU A 278 10.14 -29.95 3.77
CA LEU A 278 9.67 -29.75 2.40
C LEU A 278 10.48 -30.53 1.36
N SER A 279 11.46 -31.34 1.78
CA SER A 279 12.34 -32.13 0.90
C SER A 279 13.06 -31.28 -0.16
N LEU A 280 13.40 -30.05 0.16
CA LEU A 280 14.10 -29.16 -0.76
C LEU A 280 15.54 -29.63 -0.98
N LYS A 281 16.00 -29.55 -2.23
CA LYS A 281 17.40 -29.76 -2.57
C LYS A 281 18.17 -28.48 -2.25
N VAL A 282 18.76 -28.43 -1.07
CA VAL A 282 19.57 -27.29 -0.62
C VAL A 282 21.01 -27.49 -1.07
N THR A 283 21.54 -26.58 -1.86
CA THR A 283 22.93 -26.60 -2.32
C THR A 283 23.91 -26.28 -1.17
N GLU A 284 25.20 -26.64 -1.31
CA GLU A 284 26.22 -26.29 -0.33
C GLU A 284 26.34 -24.78 -0.10
N ALA A 285 26.25 -23.99 -1.18
CA ALA A 285 26.25 -22.53 -1.09
C ALA A 285 25.02 -21.97 -0.33
N GLU A 286 23.85 -22.57 -0.48
CA GLU A 286 22.65 -22.20 0.28
C GLU A 286 22.76 -22.61 1.74
N GLN A 287 23.33 -23.77 2.02
CA GLN A 287 23.63 -24.22 3.41
C GLN A 287 24.54 -23.23 4.12
N LEU A 288 25.61 -22.78 3.45
CA LEU A 288 26.52 -21.77 4.00
C LEU A 288 25.81 -20.43 4.24
N ARG A 289 24.93 -20.02 3.33
CA ARG A 289 24.14 -18.81 3.50
C ARG A 289 23.14 -18.89 4.65
N LEU A 290 22.51 -20.04 4.87
CA LEU A 290 21.62 -20.25 6.02
C LEU A 290 22.39 -20.31 7.35
N ALA A 291 23.61 -20.83 7.35
CA ALA A 291 24.47 -20.91 8.54
C ALA A 291 25.16 -19.58 8.88
N HIS A 292 25.05 -18.57 7.97
CA HIS A 292 25.73 -17.30 8.18
C HIS A 292 24.95 -16.41 9.16
N SER A 293 25.47 -16.27 10.37
CA SER A 293 24.94 -15.32 11.35
C SER A 293 25.28 -13.88 10.93
N TYR A 294 24.30 -13.00 10.94
CA TYR A 294 24.48 -11.59 10.53
C TYR A 294 25.31 -10.77 11.54
N THR A 295 25.32 -11.19 12.79
CA THR A 295 26.11 -10.65 13.90
C THR A 295 26.22 -11.71 15.00
N HIS A 296 27.26 -11.63 15.81
CA HIS A 296 27.37 -12.43 17.04
C HIS A 296 27.02 -11.64 18.30
N ASN A 297 26.72 -10.36 18.15
CA ASN A 297 26.35 -9.47 19.26
C ASN A 297 24.82 -9.36 19.35
N VAL A 298 24.25 -10.07 20.33
CA VAL A 298 22.78 -10.11 20.56
C VAL A 298 22.21 -8.73 20.86
N GLN A 299 22.95 -7.86 21.56
CA GLN A 299 22.50 -6.50 21.85
C GLN A 299 22.48 -5.62 20.60
N ALA A 300 23.48 -5.75 19.72
CA ALA A 300 23.49 -5.09 18.42
C ALA A 300 22.29 -5.53 17.57
N TYR A 301 21.96 -6.82 17.61
CA TYR A 301 20.81 -7.36 16.91
C TYR A 301 19.48 -6.85 17.49
N GLU A 302 19.34 -6.73 18.81
CA GLU A 302 18.15 -6.13 19.43
C GLU A 302 17.91 -4.69 18.94
N HIS A 303 18.96 -3.86 18.94
CA HIS A 303 18.85 -2.50 18.41
C HIS A 303 18.45 -2.48 16.91
N PHE A 304 19.01 -3.40 16.13
CA PHE A 304 18.64 -3.56 14.73
C PHE A 304 17.16 -3.91 14.55
N LEU A 305 16.63 -4.88 15.29
CA LEU A 305 15.22 -5.27 15.21
C LEU A 305 14.27 -4.15 15.64
N GLN A 306 14.61 -3.43 16.73
CA GLN A 306 13.84 -2.26 17.17
C GLN A 306 13.84 -1.15 16.10
N ALA A 307 14.98 -0.94 15.44
CA ALA A 307 15.09 0.02 14.34
C ALA A 307 14.23 -0.40 13.13
N GLN A 308 14.26 -1.67 12.75
CA GLN A 308 13.42 -2.20 11.67
C GLN A 308 11.93 -1.98 11.96
N ALA A 309 11.49 -2.30 13.18
CA ALA A 309 10.09 -2.10 13.58
C ALA A 309 9.66 -0.63 13.45
N LEU A 310 10.54 0.32 13.81
CA LEU A 310 10.26 1.74 13.69
C LEU A 310 10.22 2.24 12.24
N LEU A 311 11.03 1.68 11.33
CA LEU A 311 10.97 2.04 9.90
C LEU A 311 9.63 1.66 9.27
N LEU A 312 9.01 0.58 9.73
CA LEU A 312 7.72 0.12 9.22
C LEU A 312 6.57 1.07 9.56
N VAL A 313 6.69 1.84 10.65
CA VAL A 313 5.69 2.86 11.03
C VAL A 313 5.63 4.01 10.02
N ARG A 314 6.68 4.21 9.21
CA ARG A 314 6.77 5.20 8.12
C ARG A 314 6.47 6.64 8.54
N THR A 315 6.92 7.03 9.73
CA THR A 315 6.85 8.41 10.22
C THR A 315 8.25 9.01 10.31
N GLN A 316 8.36 10.34 10.18
CA GLN A 316 9.64 11.04 10.32
C GLN A 316 10.30 10.75 11.68
N ALA A 317 9.53 10.88 12.78
CA ALA A 317 10.03 10.60 14.12
C ALA A 317 10.48 9.14 14.30
N GLY A 318 9.72 8.18 13.75
CA GLY A 318 10.08 6.76 13.72
C GLY A 318 11.39 6.53 12.95
N ASN A 319 11.55 7.16 11.80
CA ASN A 319 12.77 7.07 10.98
C ASN A 319 14.01 7.63 11.68
N GLU A 320 13.88 8.79 12.35
CA GLU A 320 14.97 9.38 13.14
C GLU A 320 15.39 8.47 14.31
N LYS A 321 14.43 7.90 15.02
CA LYS A 321 14.70 6.97 16.13
C LYS A 321 15.32 5.66 15.64
N ALA A 322 14.84 5.11 14.52
CA ALA A 322 15.42 3.94 13.87
C ALA A 322 16.88 4.18 13.51
N ARG A 323 17.22 5.35 12.97
CA ARG A 323 18.58 5.76 12.63
C ARG A 323 19.51 5.78 13.84
N GLN A 324 19.03 6.25 14.99
CA GLN A 324 19.80 6.22 16.23
C GLN A 324 20.09 4.78 16.67
N LEU A 325 19.09 3.88 16.60
CA LEU A 325 19.26 2.48 16.95
C LEU A 325 20.18 1.73 16.00
N TYR A 326 20.12 1.98 14.69
CA TYR A 326 21.10 1.42 13.75
C TYR A 326 22.53 1.87 14.07
N ARG A 327 22.74 3.13 14.42
CA ARG A 327 24.07 3.62 14.87
C ARG A 327 24.54 2.94 16.16
N GLN A 328 23.64 2.66 17.10
CA GLN A 328 23.96 1.90 18.30
C GLN A 328 24.33 0.46 17.98
N ALA A 329 23.59 -0.20 17.07
CA ALA A 329 23.92 -1.53 16.60
C ALA A 329 25.31 -1.59 15.96
N ILE A 330 25.64 -0.62 15.10
CA ILE A 330 26.95 -0.48 14.43
C ILE A 330 28.07 -0.21 15.47
N ALA A 331 27.80 0.58 16.50
CA ALA A 331 28.78 0.85 17.55
C ALA A 331 29.12 -0.42 18.37
N LEU A 332 28.15 -1.30 18.56
CA LEU A 332 28.32 -2.58 19.25
C LEU A 332 28.97 -3.65 18.36
N ASP A 333 28.70 -3.63 17.07
CA ASP A 333 29.28 -4.52 16.07
C ASP A 333 29.51 -3.77 14.75
N PRO A 334 30.71 -3.22 14.54
CA PRO A 334 31.08 -2.54 13.29
C PRO A 334 31.06 -3.43 12.04
N SER A 335 30.99 -4.75 12.18
CA SER A 335 30.88 -5.70 11.08
C SER A 335 29.44 -6.08 10.73
N PHE A 336 28.45 -5.51 11.42
CA PHE A 336 27.05 -5.81 11.20
C PHE A 336 26.49 -5.13 9.93
N ALA A 337 26.71 -5.73 8.76
CA ALA A 337 26.36 -5.18 7.45
C ALA A 337 24.86 -4.80 7.31
N ARG A 338 23.92 -5.61 7.89
CA ARG A 338 22.49 -5.31 7.83
C ARG A 338 22.13 -4.02 8.56
N ALA A 339 22.86 -3.66 9.62
CA ALA A 339 22.63 -2.39 10.32
C ALA A 339 23.02 -1.19 9.45
N TYR A 340 24.10 -1.30 8.67
CA TYR A 340 24.45 -0.28 7.67
C TYR A 340 23.42 -0.21 6.54
N ALA A 341 22.91 -1.36 6.06
CA ALA A 341 21.85 -1.40 5.05
C ALA A 341 20.56 -0.73 5.56
N GLY A 342 20.13 -1.03 6.80
CA GLY A 342 19.00 -0.38 7.44
C GLY A 342 19.20 1.12 7.62
N LEU A 343 20.40 1.56 8.00
CA LEU A 343 20.77 2.97 8.09
C LEU A 343 20.70 3.64 6.71
N ALA A 344 21.16 2.98 5.66
CA ALA A 344 21.07 3.45 4.28
C ALA A 344 19.60 3.60 3.83
N LEU A 345 18.74 2.61 4.14
CA LEU A 345 17.31 2.68 3.88
C LEU A 345 16.65 3.87 4.59
N SER A 346 17.07 4.20 5.83
CA SER A 346 16.52 5.33 6.56
C SER A 346 16.85 6.67 5.89
N PHE A 347 18.06 6.84 5.35
CA PHE A 347 18.41 8.03 4.59
C PHE A 347 17.69 8.10 3.23
N ALA A 348 17.51 6.98 2.55
CA ALA A 348 16.71 6.92 1.33
C ALA A 348 15.24 7.28 1.59
N ALA A 349 14.69 6.90 2.76
CA ALA A 349 13.35 7.29 3.18
C ALA A 349 13.25 8.80 3.46
N ASP A 350 14.27 9.43 4.05
CA ASP A 350 14.31 10.89 4.23
C ASP A 350 14.22 11.65 2.91
N TYR A 351 14.96 11.20 1.90
CA TYR A 351 14.87 11.79 0.56
C TYR A 351 13.48 11.60 -0.05
N ARG A 352 13.01 10.36 -0.09
CA ARG A 352 11.75 9.99 -0.73
C ARG A 352 10.55 10.74 -0.15
N ASN A 353 10.52 10.89 1.19
CA ASN A 353 9.41 11.52 1.89
C ASN A 353 9.64 13.03 2.15
N GLN A 354 10.72 13.61 1.61
CA GLN A 354 11.08 15.02 1.79
C GLN A 354 11.21 15.43 3.27
N TRP A 355 11.69 14.50 4.12
CA TRP A 355 11.95 14.78 5.55
C TRP A 355 13.31 15.42 5.81
N ALA A 356 14.27 15.23 4.89
CA ALA A 356 15.59 15.87 4.98
C ALA A 356 15.54 17.34 4.53
N ALA A 357 16.23 18.20 5.26
CA ALA A 357 16.43 19.60 4.84
C ALA A 357 17.29 19.71 3.55
N ASP A 358 18.23 18.79 3.36
CA ASP A 358 19.02 18.61 2.14
C ASP A 358 18.84 17.16 1.64
N GLY A 359 18.05 17.02 0.57
CA GLY A 359 17.78 15.72 -0.04
C GLY A 359 19.02 15.11 -0.69
N ASN A 360 19.88 15.92 -1.31
CA ASN A 360 21.11 15.42 -1.94
C ASN A 360 22.06 14.83 -0.91
N GLU A 361 22.24 15.49 0.24
CA GLU A 361 23.04 14.94 1.34
C GLU A 361 22.43 13.64 1.87
N ALA A 362 21.10 13.53 1.97
CA ALA A 362 20.45 12.29 2.39
C ALA A 362 20.74 11.14 1.40
N LEU A 363 20.68 11.37 0.08
CA LEU A 363 21.04 10.37 -0.93
C LEU A 363 22.52 9.96 -0.83
N GLU A 364 23.43 10.92 -0.61
CA GLU A 364 24.84 10.63 -0.46
C GLU A 364 25.15 9.83 0.83
N GLN A 365 24.43 10.11 1.93
CA GLN A 365 24.49 9.30 3.14
C GLN A 365 23.99 7.88 2.87
N ALA A 366 22.84 7.73 2.20
CA ALA A 366 22.32 6.42 1.81
C ALA A 366 23.36 5.63 0.98
N ARG A 367 23.99 6.28 0.00
CA ARG A 367 25.01 5.67 -0.85
C ARG A 367 26.25 5.26 -0.05
N ARG A 368 26.74 6.13 0.86
CA ARG A 368 27.90 5.82 1.70
C ARG A 368 27.65 4.60 2.59
N MET A 369 26.51 4.57 3.28
CA MET A 369 26.16 3.47 4.16
C MET A 369 25.96 2.16 3.39
N ALA A 370 25.29 2.21 2.24
CA ALA A 370 25.12 1.04 1.39
C ALA A 370 26.46 0.50 0.85
N ARG A 371 27.40 1.36 0.48
CA ARG A 371 28.75 0.94 0.06
C ARG A 371 29.55 0.30 1.21
N THR A 372 29.45 0.84 2.42
CA THR A 372 30.06 0.23 3.60
C THR A 372 29.46 -1.16 3.86
N ALA A 373 28.14 -1.28 3.81
CA ALA A 373 27.48 -2.57 3.94
C ALA A 373 27.94 -3.59 2.88
N LEU A 374 28.07 -3.14 1.62
CA LEU A 374 28.55 -3.96 0.49
C LEU A 374 29.97 -4.48 0.68
N GLN A 375 30.86 -3.67 1.27
CA GLN A 375 32.24 -4.08 1.57
C GLN A 375 32.30 -5.13 2.67
N ILE A 376 31.38 -5.09 3.64
CA ILE A 376 31.31 -6.05 4.75
C ILE A 376 30.67 -7.36 4.28
N ASN A 377 29.52 -7.27 3.62
CA ASN A 377 28.78 -8.44 3.12
C ASN A 377 28.05 -8.12 1.81
N PRO A 378 28.53 -8.65 0.66
CA PRO A 378 27.89 -8.41 -0.65
C PRO A 378 26.66 -9.29 -0.93
N GLU A 379 26.22 -10.15 0.02
CA GLU A 379 25.10 -11.07 -0.18
C GLU A 379 23.77 -10.54 0.42
N ILE A 380 23.67 -9.24 0.71
CA ILE A 380 22.48 -8.60 1.26
C ILE A 380 21.72 -7.89 0.13
N PRO A 381 20.53 -8.36 -0.29
CA PRO A 381 19.80 -7.80 -1.43
C PRO A 381 19.36 -6.34 -1.23
N GLU A 382 19.02 -5.93 -0.02
CA GLU A 382 18.62 -4.57 0.31
C GLU A 382 19.70 -3.52 -0.01
N ILE A 383 20.97 -3.89 0.05
CA ILE A 383 22.10 -3.01 -0.31
C ILE A 383 22.00 -2.61 -1.77
N TYR A 384 21.76 -3.57 -2.65
CA TYR A 384 21.64 -3.35 -4.09
C TYR A 384 20.39 -2.53 -4.42
N TRP A 385 19.31 -2.75 -3.69
CA TRP A 385 18.09 -1.95 -3.83
C TRP A 385 18.35 -0.48 -3.48
N VAL A 386 19.01 -0.16 -2.35
CA VAL A 386 19.37 1.21 -1.99
C VAL A 386 20.26 1.86 -3.04
N LEU A 387 21.30 1.15 -3.49
CA LEU A 387 22.20 1.65 -4.52
C LEU A 387 21.45 1.88 -5.85
N ALA A 388 20.52 1.01 -6.21
CA ALA A 388 19.68 1.17 -7.38
C ALA A 388 18.75 2.39 -7.23
N TYR A 389 18.13 2.57 -6.06
CA TYR A 389 17.30 3.73 -5.78
C TYR A 389 18.09 5.04 -5.92
N VAL A 390 19.29 5.12 -5.33
CA VAL A 390 20.16 6.30 -5.47
C VAL A 390 20.53 6.55 -6.93
N ASN A 391 20.94 5.52 -7.68
CA ASN A 391 21.26 5.66 -9.10
C ASN A 391 20.05 6.09 -9.94
N THR A 392 18.84 5.64 -9.57
CA THR A 392 17.60 6.09 -10.23
C THR A 392 17.41 7.60 -10.08
N GLN A 393 17.62 8.14 -8.86
CA GLN A 393 17.52 9.58 -8.64
C GLN A 393 18.57 10.40 -9.40
N HIS A 394 19.72 9.79 -9.68
CA HIS A 394 20.77 10.36 -10.54
C HIS A 394 20.56 10.10 -12.03
N ARG A 395 19.41 9.50 -12.44
CA ARG A 395 19.07 9.11 -13.82
C ARG A 395 20.04 8.09 -14.44
N GLU A 396 20.78 7.34 -13.62
CA GLU A 396 21.65 6.24 -14.02
C GLU A 396 20.85 4.91 -14.11
N HIS A 397 19.76 4.90 -14.89
CA HIS A 397 18.72 3.85 -14.88
C HIS A 397 19.26 2.46 -15.24
N GLU A 398 20.06 2.33 -16.29
CA GLU A 398 20.60 1.01 -16.69
C GLU A 398 21.49 0.41 -15.61
N ARG A 399 22.25 1.24 -14.91
CA ARG A 399 23.05 0.80 -13.77
C ARG A 399 22.17 0.37 -12.59
N ALA A 400 21.08 1.10 -12.34
CA ALA A 400 20.09 0.75 -11.33
C ALA A 400 19.43 -0.60 -11.64
N LEU A 401 19.03 -0.83 -12.90
CA LEU A 401 18.48 -2.13 -13.33
C LEU A 401 19.46 -3.28 -13.13
N GLY A 402 20.77 -3.07 -13.41
CA GLY A 402 21.82 -4.06 -13.16
C GLY A 402 21.93 -4.44 -11.68
N LEU A 403 21.83 -3.46 -10.77
CA LEU A 403 21.83 -3.67 -9.32
C LEU A 403 20.59 -4.43 -8.85
N LEU A 404 19.41 -4.11 -9.40
CA LEU A 404 18.16 -4.81 -9.06
C LEU A 404 18.16 -6.27 -9.53
N ARG A 405 18.70 -6.55 -10.71
CA ARG A 405 18.90 -7.94 -11.16
C ARG A 405 19.82 -8.71 -10.18
N LYS A 406 20.87 -8.04 -9.65
CA LYS A 406 21.72 -8.64 -8.61
C LYS A 406 20.94 -8.88 -7.32
N ALA A 407 20.13 -7.93 -6.86
CA ALA A 407 19.26 -8.09 -5.69
C ALA A 407 18.34 -9.33 -5.85
N ILE A 408 17.66 -9.44 -6.99
CA ILE A 408 16.76 -10.57 -7.31
C ILE A 408 17.53 -11.89 -7.40
N SER A 409 18.78 -11.89 -7.90
CA SER A 409 19.60 -13.11 -7.93
C SER A 409 20.00 -13.61 -6.53
N LEU A 410 20.02 -12.73 -5.54
CA LEU A 410 20.28 -13.05 -4.14
C LEU A 410 19.03 -13.46 -3.38
N ASP A 411 17.91 -12.84 -3.71
CA ASP A 411 16.59 -13.11 -3.14
C ASP A 411 15.52 -12.97 -4.23
N GLN A 412 15.04 -14.10 -4.78
CA GLN A 412 14.03 -14.14 -5.83
C GLN A 412 12.65 -13.69 -5.33
N SER A 413 12.44 -13.67 -4.03
CA SER A 413 11.19 -13.20 -3.40
C SER A 413 11.24 -11.74 -2.96
N PHE A 414 12.29 -10.99 -3.34
CA PHE A 414 12.46 -9.58 -2.97
C PHE A 414 11.51 -8.67 -3.76
N ALA A 415 10.27 -8.57 -3.31
CA ALA A 415 9.17 -7.84 -3.95
C ALA A 415 9.52 -6.38 -4.33
N ASP A 416 10.19 -5.64 -3.40
CA ASP A 416 10.56 -4.24 -3.62
C ASP A 416 11.54 -4.06 -4.79
N ALA A 417 12.35 -5.08 -5.11
CA ALA A 417 13.26 -5.02 -6.25
C ALA A 417 12.51 -5.07 -7.58
N TYR A 418 11.50 -5.92 -7.69
CA TYR A 418 10.62 -5.95 -8.87
C TYR A 418 9.81 -4.66 -9.02
N ALA A 419 9.30 -4.12 -7.92
CA ALA A 419 8.55 -2.87 -7.93
C ALA A 419 9.41 -1.69 -8.41
N LEU A 420 10.63 -1.54 -7.88
CA LEU A 420 11.54 -0.49 -8.31
C LEU A 420 11.99 -0.67 -9.77
N MET A 421 12.22 -1.92 -10.20
CA MET A 421 12.56 -2.23 -11.60
C MET A 421 11.44 -1.79 -12.55
N GLY A 422 10.18 -2.10 -12.23
CA GLY A 422 9.02 -1.61 -12.99
C GLY A 422 8.95 -0.09 -13.02
N GLY A 423 9.16 0.58 -11.88
CA GLY A 423 9.20 2.03 -11.82
C GLY A 423 10.28 2.66 -12.71
N ILE A 424 11.48 2.06 -12.77
CA ILE A 424 12.59 2.50 -13.62
C ILE A 424 12.27 2.27 -15.10
N ASN A 425 11.67 1.13 -15.46
CA ASN A 425 11.27 0.88 -16.84
C ASN A 425 10.29 1.93 -17.36
N THR A 426 9.34 2.35 -16.51
CA THR A 426 8.47 3.48 -16.84
C THR A 426 9.26 4.77 -17.08
N TYR A 427 10.27 5.09 -16.27
CA TYR A 427 11.11 6.30 -16.48
C TYR A 427 11.93 6.26 -17.79
N LEU A 428 12.19 5.06 -18.30
CA LEU A 428 12.89 4.82 -19.56
C LEU A 428 11.97 4.76 -20.79
N GLY A 429 10.66 4.97 -20.66
CA GLY A 429 9.71 4.81 -21.74
C GLY A 429 9.30 3.37 -22.02
N ARG A 430 9.68 2.41 -21.18
CA ARG A 430 9.38 0.96 -21.33
C ARG A 430 8.21 0.55 -20.45
N SER A 431 7.10 1.29 -20.53
CA SER A 431 5.95 1.10 -19.62
C SER A 431 5.28 -0.26 -19.78
N GLU A 432 5.39 -0.90 -20.95
CA GLU A 432 4.86 -2.24 -21.23
C GLU A 432 5.47 -3.36 -20.37
N GLU A 433 6.71 -3.19 -19.90
CA GLU A 433 7.37 -4.17 -19.03
C GLU A 433 6.91 -4.06 -17.56
N THR A 434 6.36 -2.91 -17.16
CA THR A 434 6.04 -2.59 -15.76
C THR A 434 4.92 -3.44 -15.17
N PRO A 435 3.76 -3.67 -15.84
CA PRO A 435 2.66 -4.44 -15.25
C PRO A 435 3.06 -5.86 -14.81
N GLY A 436 3.87 -6.56 -15.62
CA GLY A 436 4.35 -7.90 -15.27
C GLY A 436 5.22 -7.90 -14.01
N LEU A 437 6.12 -6.93 -13.88
CA LEU A 437 7.00 -6.79 -12.72
C LEU A 437 6.22 -6.42 -11.46
N LEU A 438 5.27 -5.49 -11.56
CA LEU A 438 4.46 -5.06 -10.41
C LEU A 438 3.48 -6.16 -9.95
N ARG A 439 2.88 -6.92 -10.86
CA ARG A 439 2.07 -8.09 -10.51
C ARG A 439 2.89 -9.12 -9.74
N THR A 440 4.14 -9.37 -10.18
CA THR A 440 5.07 -10.23 -9.44
C THR A 440 5.37 -9.66 -8.05
N ALA A 441 5.63 -8.36 -7.94
CA ALA A 441 5.87 -7.71 -6.66
C ALA A 441 4.67 -7.79 -5.70
N ILE A 442 3.45 -7.56 -6.20
CA ILE A 442 2.21 -7.68 -5.41
C ILE A 442 1.98 -9.12 -4.96
N ARG A 443 2.25 -10.10 -5.82
CA ARG A 443 2.17 -11.53 -5.48
C ARG A 443 3.11 -11.90 -4.34
N LEU A 444 4.35 -11.41 -4.39
CA LEU A 444 5.36 -11.66 -3.37
C LEU A 444 5.06 -10.94 -2.06
N ASN A 445 4.37 -9.82 -2.13
CA ASN A 445 3.98 -8.99 -0.99
C ASN A 445 2.51 -8.56 -1.12
N PRO A 446 1.55 -9.41 -0.73
CA PRO A 446 0.12 -9.12 -0.84
C PRO A 446 -0.33 -7.87 -0.06
N ASP A 447 0.35 -7.56 1.05
CA ASP A 447 0.13 -6.33 1.83
C ASP A 447 0.94 -5.15 1.28
N ALA A 448 1.12 -5.11 -0.03
CA ALA A 448 1.87 -4.06 -0.71
C ALA A 448 1.38 -2.67 -0.34
N GLY A 449 2.32 -1.77 -0.07
CA GLY A 449 2.03 -0.37 0.19
C GLY A 449 1.56 0.37 -1.07
N TYR A 450 1.08 1.60 -0.89
CA TYR A 450 0.56 2.46 -1.97
C TYR A 450 1.48 2.60 -3.18
N LEU A 451 2.80 2.55 -2.98
CA LEU A 451 3.78 2.74 -4.05
C LEU A 451 3.65 1.72 -5.19
N TYR A 452 3.34 0.45 -4.90
CA TYR A 452 3.20 -0.55 -5.96
C TYR A 452 2.04 -0.21 -6.89
N PHE A 453 0.92 0.19 -6.32
CA PHE A 453 -0.28 0.58 -7.05
C PHE A 453 -0.08 1.91 -7.79
N LEU A 454 0.62 2.86 -7.18
CA LEU A 454 1.02 4.11 -7.84
C LEU A 454 1.88 3.84 -9.09
N LEU A 455 2.92 3.01 -8.95
CA LEU A 455 3.81 2.66 -10.07
C LEU A 455 3.06 1.93 -11.19
N LEU A 456 2.12 1.06 -10.82
CA LEU A 456 1.28 0.34 -11.77
C LEU A 456 0.30 1.28 -12.49
N GLY A 457 -0.41 2.13 -11.75
CA GLY A 457 -1.32 3.13 -12.31
C GLY A 457 -0.62 4.12 -13.23
N ARG A 458 0.60 4.56 -12.86
CA ARG A 458 1.45 5.39 -13.70
C ARG A 458 1.83 4.69 -15.01
N ALA A 459 2.22 3.42 -14.96
CA ALA A 459 2.54 2.67 -16.18
C ALA A 459 1.34 2.54 -17.10
N TYR A 460 0.15 2.24 -16.56
CA TYR A 460 -1.08 2.16 -17.34
C TYR A 460 -1.49 3.52 -17.94
N PHE A 461 -1.20 4.65 -17.27
CA PHE A 461 -1.37 5.97 -17.87
C PHE A 461 -0.57 6.10 -19.18
N TYR A 462 0.70 5.73 -19.17
CA TYR A 462 1.53 5.81 -20.37
C TYR A 462 1.16 4.78 -21.44
N LEU A 463 0.58 3.64 -21.04
CA LEU A 463 0.01 2.65 -21.95
C LEU A 463 -1.37 3.05 -22.48
N ARG A 464 -1.94 4.18 -22.02
CA ARG A 464 -3.28 4.68 -22.34
C ARG A 464 -4.42 3.73 -21.96
N ASP A 465 -4.17 2.85 -21.00
CA ASP A 465 -5.18 2.01 -20.37
C ASP A 465 -5.77 2.75 -19.18
N TRP A 466 -6.72 3.65 -19.50
CA TRP A 466 -7.30 4.56 -18.51
C TRP A 466 -8.05 3.82 -17.40
N GLU A 467 -8.69 2.71 -17.74
CA GLU A 467 -9.44 1.91 -16.78
C GLU A 467 -8.51 1.31 -15.71
N GLN A 468 -7.44 0.62 -16.14
CA GLN A 468 -6.45 0.07 -15.23
C GLN A 468 -5.69 1.16 -14.47
N ALA A 469 -5.41 2.29 -15.10
CA ALA A 469 -4.80 3.42 -14.44
C ALA A 469 -5.67 3.96 -13.29
N LEU A 470 -6.98 4.17 -13.53
CA LEU A 470 -7.94 4.61 -12.53
C LEU A 470 -8.03 3.64 -11.35
N ILE A 471 -8.15 2.33 -11.61
CA ILE A 471 -8.24 1.29 -10.57
C ILE A 471 -7.01 1.37 -9.66
N ASN A 472 -5.81 1.36 -10.24
CA ASN A 472 -4.57 1.29 -9.47
C ASN A 472 -4.23 2.60 -8.75
N LEU A 473 -4.50 3.77 -9.36
CA LEU A 473 -4.28 5.06 -8.70
C LEU A 473 -5.24 5.28 -7.53
N ASN A 474 -6.52 4.89 -7.68
CA ASN A 474 -7.46 4.92 -6.57
C ASN A 474 -7.02 3.98 -5.44
N GLU A 475 -6.52 2.78 -5.78
CA GLU A 475 -6.01 1.83 -4.79
C GLU A 475 -4.76 2.37 -4.06
N ALA A 476 -3.90 3.14 -4.77
CA ALA A 476 -2.80 3.86 -4.14
C ALA A 476 -3.31 4.91 -3.15
N LEU A 477 -4.34 5.69 -3.52
CA LEU A 477 -4.92 6.72 -2.66
C LEU A 477 -5.70 6.15 -1.47
N VAL A 478 -6.32 4.97 -1.61
CA VAL A 478 -6.91 4.24 -0.48
C VAL A 478 -5.86 3.93 0.59
N ARG A 479 -4.62 3.61 0.19
CA ARG A 479 -3.51 3.30 1.10
C ARG A 479 -2.73 4.53 1.57
N ASN A 480 -2.70 5.59 0.78
CA ASN A 480 -2.04 6.85 1.11
C ASN A 480 -2.72 8.02 0.38
N SER A 481 -3.70 8.60 1.05
CA SER A 481 -4.47 9.73 0.53
C SER A 481 -3.69 11.03 0.34
N ALA A 482 -2.54 11.16 0.98
CA ALA A 482 -1.68 12.32 0.86
C ALA A 482 -0.62 12.14 -0.25
N SER A 483 -0.74 11.13 -1.11
CA SER A 483 0.18 10.91 -2.20
C SER A 483 -0.03 11.92 -3.32
N LEU A 484 0.76 13.01 -3.28
CA LEU A 484 0.74 14.07 -4.31
C LEU A 484 0.89 13.48 -5.72
N GLU A 485 1.82 12.53 -5.91
CA GLU A 485 2.06 11.90 -7.20
C GLU A 485 0.82 11.12 -7.70
N ALA A 486 0.12 10.42 -6.80
CA ALA A 486 -1.09 9.68 -7.18
C ALA A 486 -2.20 10.62 -7.63
N HIS A 487 -2.41 11.74 -6.95
CA HIS A 487 -3.37 12.77 -7.36
C HIS A 487 -3.01 13.38 -8.72
N VAL A 488 -1.72 13.66 -8.97
CA VAL A 488 -1.24 14.20 -10.25
C VAL A 488 -1.56 13.24 -11.40
N TYR A 489 -1.23 11.95 -11.26
CA TYR A 489 -1.55 10.97 -12.30
C TYR A 489 -3.05 10.69 -12.41
N LEU A 490 -3.80 10.72 -11.30
CA LEU A 490 -5.25 10.53 -11.33
C LEU A 490 -5.95 11.68 -12.07
N ALA A 491 -5.54 12.93 -11.82
CA ALA A 491 -6.00 14.09 -12.58
C ALA A 491 -5.75 13.94 -14.08
N ALA A 492 -4.54 13.51 -14.45
CA ALA A 492 -4.18 13.28 -15.85
C ALA A 492 -5.02 12.17 -16.50
N VAL A 493 -5.25 11.07 -15.79
CA VAL A 493 -6.07 9.95 -16.28
C VAL A 493 -7.52 10.39 -16.48
N MET A 494 -8.12 11.08 -15.51
CA MET A 494 -9.51 11.56 -15.58
C MET A 494 -9.69 12.54 -16.74
N GLU A 495 -8.76 13.48 -16.94
CA GLU A 495 -8.81 14.41 -18.08
C GLU A 495 -8.76 13.65 -19.41
N MET A 496 -7.84 12.69 -19.55
CA MET A 496 -7.69 11.88 -20.77
C MET A 496 -8.87 10.92 -21.00
N ALA A 497 -9.55 10.51 -19.94
CA ALA A 497 -10.77 9.70 -20.00
C ALA A 497 -12.04 10.53 -20.28
N GLY A 498 -11.95 11.86 -20.30
CA GLY A 498 -13.05 12.79 -20.55
C GLY A 498 -13.84 13.17 -19.29
N ASP A 499 -13.39 12.82 -18.11
CA ASP A 499 -13.95 13.26 -16.81
C ASP A 499 -13.25 14.54 -16.33
N HIS A 500 -13.52 15.65 -17.03
CA HIS A 500 -12.92 16.94 -16.69
C HIS A 500 -13.31 17.42 -15.28
N GLU A 501 -14.55 17.16 -14.82
CA GLU A 501 -14.99 17.56 -13.47
C GLU A 501 -14.19 16.82 -12.40
N GLY A 502 -13.97 15.54 -12.56
CA GLY A 502 -13.12 14.74 -11.69
C GLY A 502 -11.65 15.21 -11.71
N ALA A 503 -11.11 15.52 -12.90
CA ALA A 503 -9.75 16.03 -13.04
C ALA A 503 -9.53 17.38 -12.33
N VAL A 504 -10.50 18.30 -12.44
CA VAL A 504 -10.48 19.61 -11.73
C VAL A 504 -10.51 19.38 -10.21
N TRP A 505 -11.30 18.43 -9.74
CA TRP A 505 -11.35 18.09 -8.31
C TRP A 505 -9.99 17.58 -7.80
N GLU A 506 -9.34 16.70 -8.54
CA GLU A 506 -7.99 16.21 -8.20
C GLU A 506 -6.95 17.35 -8.22
N ALA A 507 -7.08 18.30 -9.15
CA ALA A 507 -6.21 19.49 -9.18
C ALA A 507 -6.40 20.37 -7.94
N GLU A 508 -7.61 20.46 -7.37
CA GLU A 508 -7.85 21.13 -6.09
C GLU A 508 -7.21 20.39 -4.92
N GLU A 509 -7.26 19.06 -4.89
CA GLU A 509 -6.57 18.24 -3.88
C GLU A 509 -5.04 18.42 -3.96
N ILE A 510 -4.45 18.44 -5.17
CA ILE A 510 -3.02 18.74 -5.37
C ILE A 510 -2.65 20.09 -4.73
N ARG A 511 -3.45 21.15 -4.97
CA ARG A 511 -3.23 22.47 -4.37
C ARG A 511 -3.46 22.49 -2.86
N SER A 512 -4.38 21.66 -2.36
CA SER A 512 -4.61 21.51 -0.91
C SER A 512 -3.43 20.84 -0.20
N LEU A 513 -2.84 19.83 -0.83
CA LEU A 513 -1.66 19.12 -0.32
C LEU A 513 -0.40 20.00 -0.42
N ARG A 514 -0.27 20.75 -1.51
CA ARG A 514 0.88 21.61 -1.78
C ARG A 514 0.43 22.91 -2.47
N GLY A 515 0.27 23.97 -1.67
CA GLY A 515 -0.28 25.24 -2.12
C GLY A 515 0.55 25.98 -3.18
N ASP A 516 1.84 25.68 -3.26
CA ASP A 516 2.82 26.22 -4.22
C ASP A 516 3.20 25.17 -5.29
N PHE A 517 2.33 24.21 -5.58
CA PHE A 517 2.61 23.17 -6.57
C PHE A 517 2.73 23.77 -7.98
N ASP A 518 3.88 23.58 -8.57
CA ASP A 518 4.18 23.84 -9.98
C ASP A 518 4.58 22.54 -10.68
N LEU A 519 3.85 22.18 -11.74
CA LEU A 519 4.04 20.93 -12.47
C LEU A 519 5.42 20.86 -13.16
N GLN A 520 5.92 21.96 -13.73
CA GLN A 520 7.20 21.96 -14.43
C GLN A 520 8.36 21.82 -13.44
N ALA A 521 8.30 22.57 -12.33
CA ALA A 521 9.28 22.45 -11.26
C ALA A 521 9.29 21.03 -10.67
N TRP A 522 8.12 20.43 -10.46
CA TRP A 522 7.99 19.07 -9.96
C TRP A 522 8.58 18.04 -10.94
N LEU A 523 8.27 18.13 -12.24
CA LEU A 523 8.83 17.29 -13.28
C LEU A 523 10.35 17.43 -13.39
N GLY A 524 10.90 18.61 -13.13
CA GLY A 524 12.35 18.85 -13.10
C GLY A 524 13.06 17.99 -12.05
N THR A 525 12.40 17.68 -10.94
CA THR A 525 12.93 16.81 -9.87
C THR A 525 12.68 15.33 -10.14
N TYR A 526 11.84 15.00 -11.10
CA TYR A 526 11.44 13.64 -11.40
C TYR A 526 12.53 12.91 -12.20
N PRO A 527 12.85 11.65 -11.89
CA PRO A 527 13.96 10.95 -12.56
C PRO A 527 13.58 10.40 -13.95
N MET A 528 12.52 10.90 -14.58
CA MET A 528 12.13 10.53 -15.94
C MET A 528 13.14 11.00 -16.97
N THR A 529 13.43 10.16 -17.96
CA THR A 529 14.36 10.46 -19.04
C THR A 529 13.69 10.41 -20.42
N ASP A 530 12.50 9.84 -20.49
CA ASP A 530 11.72 9.80 -21.72
C ASP A 530 10.93 11.09 -21.91
N GLN A 531 11.20 11.78 -23.03
CA GLN A 531 10.59 13.08 -23.35
C GLN A 531 9.15 12.93 -23.80
N GLU A 532 8.82 11.87 -24.52
CA GLU A 532 7.45 11.63 -25.02
C GLU A 532 6.49 11.45 -23.84
N GLN A 533 6.90 10.70 -22.82
CA GLN A 533 6.11 10.54 -21.60
C GLN A 533 5.96 11.85 -20.82
N THR A 534 7.01 12.68 -20.76
CA THR A 534 6.94 13.99 -20.13
C THR A 534 5.92 14.87 -20.85
N ASP A 535 5.97 14.92 -22.19
CA ASP A 535 5.06 15.71 -23.01
C ASP A 535 3.63 15.20 -22.93
N GLN A 536 3.43 13.87 -22.82
CA GLN A 536 2.11 13.27 -22.61
C GLN A 536 1.49 13.73 -21.29
N LEU A 537 2.25 13.72 -20.20
CA LEU A 537 1.75 14.16 -18.89
C LEU A 537 1.45 15.67 -18.86
N LEU A 538 2.34 16.49 -19.45
CA LEU A 538 2.11 17.95 -19.59
C LEU A 538 0.85 18.23 -20.40
N THR A 539 0.66 17.52 -21.51
CA THR A 539 -0.53 17.69 -22.37
C THR A 539 -1.81 17.31 -21.63
N ALA A 540 -1.79 16.20 -20.88
CA ALA A 540 -2.95 15.75 -20.10
C ALA A 540 -3.35 16.74 -19.00
N LEU A 541 -2.38 17.41 -18.36
CA LEU A 541 -2.63 18.33 -17.25
C LEU A 541 -2.75 19.80 -17.66
N ALA A 542 -2.49 20.15 -18.93
CA ALA A 542 -2.56 21.52 -19.43
C ALA A 542 -3.91 22.22 -19.14
N PRO A 543 -5.09 21.55 -19.22
CA PRO A 543 -6.38 22.18 -18.96
C PRO A 543 -6.62 22.53 -17.48
N LEU A 544 -5.81 22.01 -16.54
CA LEU A 544 -6.05 22.07 -15.10
C LEU A 544 -5.35 23.22 -14.38
N ASP A 545 -4.67 24.10 -15.12
CA ASP A 545 -3.97 25.29 -14.60
C ASP A 545 -2.99 24.98 -13.43
N LEU A 546 -2.28 23.84 -13.56
CA LEU A 546 -1.26 23.37 -12.61
C LEU A 546 0.17 23.85 -12.97
N VAL A 547 0.29 24.68 -13.98
CA VAL A 547 1.55 25.33 -14.41
C VAL A 547 1.44 26.80 -14.08
N ASP A 548 2.39 27.34 -13.31
CA ASP A 548 2.47 28.79 -13.09
C ASP A 548 2.68 29.50 -14.43
N ARG A 549 1.87 30.54 -14.67
CA ARG A 549 1.93 31.38 -15.88
C ARG A 549 3.06 32.39 -15.78
#